data_58d9ebfe9a658f514535cde09754248f
#
_entry.id   58d9ebfe9a658f514535cde09754248f
#
_cell.length_a   1.000
_cell.length_b   1.000
_cell.length_c   1.000
_cell.angle_alpha   90.00
_cell.angle_beta   90.00
_cell.angle_gamma   90.00
#
_symmetry.space_group_name_H-M   'P 1'
#
loop_
_entity.id
_entity.type
_entity.pdbx_description
1 polymer ?
#
loop_
_entity_poly.entity_id
_entity_poly.type
_entity_poly.pdbx_seq_one_letter_code
_entity_poly.pdbx_strand_id
1 'polypeptide(L)'
;MAIRCRPNGIEAGAGGERVGAIAPACMTPPSQDALQELIDVVAHLRDPDRGCPWDLEQTHATLVPYVLEEAHEVADAIRHGNDSQLKEELGDLLLQVVLHAQIAREQQRFDLDAIARAISAKLIRRHPHVFGDDEASDSEAVRRSWEAIKATERAERLGTSPSPLSDQLAEKVRGMPALAGAMTISKKAAKAGFEWDDLNGVWDKVHEELDELKEAVASGDRQHAQEELGDLLFTLVNVARWCDIAPEEGLAGTNRRFLDRFSRVEAALEGKLQGRSIKELEGLWQEAKAAIRAEAR
;
A
#
# COMPACT_ATOMS: atom_id res chain seq x y z
N MET A 1 24.16 -26.58 7.61
CA MET A 1 24.56 -27.31 6.38
C MET A 1 24.91 -26.24 5.36
N ALA A 2 26.18 -26.08 5.06
CA ALA A 2 26.70 -24.93 4.32
C ALA A 2 26.60 -25.19 2.82
N ILE A 3 25.93 -24.31 2.09
CA ILE A 3 25.85 -24.33 0.63
C ILE A 3 27.12 -23.66 0.09
N ARG A 4 27.99 -24.48 -0.52
CA ARG A 4 29.20 -24.01 -1.21
C ARG A 4 28.85 -23.57 -2.62
N CYS A 5 29.10 -22.29 -2.94
CA CYS A 5 29.19 -21.82 -4.33
C CYS A 5 30.49 -22.37 -4.97
N ARG A 6 30.38 -23.03 -6.11
CA ARG A 6 31.52 -23.40 -6.96
C ARG A 6 31.80 -22.29 -7.98
N PRO A 7 33.04 -21.91 -8.24
CA PRO A 7 33.38 -21.03 -9.35
C PRO A 7 33.57 -21.85 -10.65
N ASN A 8 32.85 -21.51 -11.71
CA ASN A 8 33.16 -21.98 -13.04
C ASN A 8 34.14 -21.01 -13.68
N GLY A 9 35.32 -21.50 -14.03
CA GLY A 9 36.28 -20.79 -14.87
C GLY A 9 35.82 -20.79 -16.34
N ILE A 10 35.99 -19.65 -16.98
CA ILE A 10 35.97 -19.52 -18.46
C ILE A 10 37.17 -18.67 -18.85
N GLU A 11 37.95 -19.22 -19.77
CA GLU A 11 39.19 -18.68 -20.34
C GLU A 11 38.94 -17.43 -21.23
N ALA A 12 39.99 -16.62 -21.36
CA ALA A 12 40.03 -15.36 -22.04
C ALA A 12 39.91 -15.47 -23.57
N GLY A 13 39.11 -14.59 -24.14
CA GLY A 13 39.05 -14.25 -25.56
C GLY A 13 38.83 -12.76 -25.75
N ALA A 14 39.67 -12.15 -26.60
CA ALA A 14 39.92 -10.70 -26.73
C ALA A 14 38.74 -9.84 -27.26
N GLY A 15 38.69 -8.58 -26.81
CA GLY A 15 38.31 -7.42 -27.61
C GLY A 15 36.84 -7.03 -27.58
N GLY A 16 36.51 -5.98 -26.83
CA GLY A 16 35.26 -5.23 -26.93
C GLY A 16 35.00 -4.47 -25.62
N GLU A 17 35.09 -3.15 -25.67
CA GLU A 17 34.70 -2.28 -24.56
C GLU A 17 33.23 -2.53 -24.21
N ARG A 18 32.99 -3.14 -23.05
CA ARG A 18 31.66 -3.27 -22.44
C ARG A 18 31.54 -2.23 -21.33
N VAL A 19 30.60 -1.34 -21.52
CA VAL A 19 30.05 -0.52 -20.42
C VAL A 19 29.80 -1.41 -19.23
N GLY A 20 30.48 -1.11 -18.12
CA GLY A 20 30.47 -1.95 -16.92
C GLY A 20 29.06 -2.10 -16.36
N ALA A 21 28.52 -3.30 -16.42
CA ALA A 21 27.42 -3.70 -15.60
C ALA A 21 27.92 -3.71 -14.15
N ILE A 22 27.36 -2.83 -13.33
CA ILE A 22 27.57 -2.84 -11.88
C ILE A 22 27.01 -4.17 -11.37
N ALA A 23 27.89 -5.06 -10.94
CA ALA A 23 27.50 -6.29 -10.26
C ALA A 23 26.65 -5.89 -9.02
N PRO A 24 25.52 -6.57 -8.75
CA PRO A 24 24.77 -6.29 -7.55
C PRO A 24 25.69 -6.52 -6.35
N ALA A 25 25.87 -5.48 -5.52
CA ALA A 25 26.58 -5.59 -4.27
C ALA A 25 25.93 -6.73 -3.47
N CYS A 26 26.72 -7.74 -3.11
CA CYS A 26 26.27 -8.82 -2.23
C CYS A 26 25.99 -8.18 -0.86
N MET A 27 24.74 -7.80 -0.61
CA MET A 27 24.32 -7.29 0.68
C MET A 27 24.43 -8.44 1.68
N THR A 28 25.32 -8.31 2.64
CA THR A 28 25.33 -9.19 3.80
C THR A 28 23.96 -9.16 4.45
N PRO A 29 23.36 -10.32 4.79
CA PRO A 29 22.11 -10.31 5.55
C PRO A 29 22.33 -9.51 6.84
N PRO A 30 21.31 -8.75 7.31
CA PRO A 30 21.42 -7.99 8.55
C PRO A 30 21.89 -8.93 9.65
N SER A 31 22.85 -8.48 10.46
CA SER A 31 23.36 -9.30 11.57
C SER A 31 22.17 -9.61 12.50
N GLN A 32 22.09 -10.84 13.00
CA GLN A 32 21.10 -11.18 14.04
C GLN A 32 21.17 -10.21 15.22
N ASP A 33 22.33 -9.61 15.44
CA ASP A 33 22.61 -8.64 16.49
C ASP A 33 21.79 -7.35 16.33
N ALA A 34 21.65 -6.78 15.13
CA ALA A 34 20.90 -5.51 14.94
C ALA A 34 19.40 -5.64 15.19
N LEU A 35 18.79 -6.76 14.80
CA LEU A 35 17.37 -7.00 15.09
C LEU A 35 17.16 -7.29 16.58
N GLN A 36 18.07 -8.01 17.21
CA GLN A 36 18.03 -8.27 18.65
C GLN A 36 18.22 -6.96 19.43
N GLU A 37 19.12 -6.09 19.01
CA GLU A 37 19.32 -4.76 19.59
C GLU A 37 18.02 -3.94 19.56
N LEU A 38 17.30 -3.92 18.42
CA LEU A 38 16.02 -3.24 18.32
C LEU A 38 14.96 -3.82 19.29
N ILE A 39 14.89 -5.15 19.38
CA ILE A 39 14.00 -5.84 20.32
C ILE A 39 14.31 -5.43 21.77
N ASP A 40 15.60 -5.41 22.14
CA ASP A 40 16.03 -5.05 23.47
C ASP A 40 15.77 -3.57 23.79
N VAL A 41 15.97 -2.67 22.81
CA VAL A 41 15.65 -1.25 22.95
C VAL A 41 14.14 -1.06 23.20
N VAL A 42 13.29 -1.69 22.41
CA VAL A 42 11.83 -1.58 22.57
C VAL A 42 11.37 -2.18 23.90
N ALA A 43 11.95 -3.31 24.31
CA ALA A 43 11.67 -3.89 25.63
C ALA A 43 12.07 -2.95 26.76
N HIS A 44 13.19 -2.22 26.61
CA HIS A 44 13.63 -1.24 27.59
C HIS A 44 12.75 0.03 27.62
N LEU A 45 12.29 0.50 26.47
CA LEU A 45 11.31 1.60 26.39
C LEU A 45 10.00 1.27 27.12
N ARG A 46 9.64 0.00 27.17
CA ARG A 46 8.45 -0.49 27.85
C ARG A 46 8.72 -1.18 29.21
N ASP A 47 9.90 -0.93 29.80
CA ASP A 47 10.20 -1.39 31.16
C ASP A 47 9.29 -0.64 32.18
N PRO A 48 8.53 -1.33 33.05
CA PRO A 48 7.57 -0.70 33.93
C PRO A 48 8.19 0.25 34.96
N ASP A 49 9.47 0.08 35.28
CA ASP A 49 10.16 0.88 36.30
C ASP A 49 10.98 2.03 35.73
N ARG A 50 11.51 1.88 34.51
CA ARG A 50 12.49 2.78 33.89
C ARG A 50 12.17 3.16 32.47
N GLY A 51 11.10 2.64 31.91
CA GLY A 51 10.71 2.86 30.51
C GLY A 51 10.17 4.28 30.25
N CYS A 52 9.88 4.54 29.02
CA CYS A 52 9.29 5.80 28.59
C CYS A 52 7.80 5.85 28.95
N PRO A 53 7.32 6.86 29.67
CA PRO A 53 5.91 6.95 30.07
C PRO A 53 4.95 6.90 28.87
N TRP A 54 5.31 7.52 27.73
CA TRP A 54 4.49 7.49 26.54
C TRP A 54 4.38 6.07 25.93
N ASP A 55 5.51 5.37 25.83
CA ASP A 55 5.53 4.00 25.31
C ASP A 55 4.75 3.04 26.22
N LEU A 56 4.81 3.23 27.52
CA LEU A 56 4.07 2.41 28.51
C LEU A 56 2.55 2.56 28.39
N GLU A 57 2.05 3.73 27.99
CA GLU A 57 0.63 3.98 27.77
C GLU A 57 0.11 3.35 26.47
N GLN A 58 1.00 2.96 25.54
CA GLN A 58 0.58 2.44 24.26
C GLN A 58 -0.05 1.05 24.35
N THR A 59 -1.11 0.90 23.58
CA THR A 59 -1.83 -0.35 23.35
C THR A 59 -1.89 -0.65 21.86
N HIS A 60 -2.30 -1.86 21.48
CA HIS A 60 -2.55 -2.14 20.05
C HIS A 60 -3.51 -1.14 19.39
N ALA A 61 -4.53 -0.68 20.13
CA ALA A 61 -5.52 0.25 19.59
C ALA A 61 -4.98 1.68 19.43
N THR A 62 -4.18 2.17 20.37
CA THR A 62 -3.60 3.52 20.28
C THR A 62 -2.54 3.63 19.18
N LEU A 63 -1.92 2.53 18.80
CA LEU A 63 -0.90 2.47 17.75
C LEU A 63 -1.46 2.34 16.34
N VAL A 64 -2.77 2.10 16.15
CA VAL A 64 -3.36 1.97 14.80
C VAL A 64 -3.07 3.17 13.89
N PRO A 65 -3.19 4.44 14.35
CA PRO A 65 -2.86 5.59 13.49
C PRO A 65 -1.41 5.56 13.00
N TYR A 66 -0.46 5.24 13.87
CA TYR A 66 0.97 5.21 13.53
C TYR A 66 1.31 4.11 12.53
N VAL A 67 0.77 2.89 12.68
CA VAL A 67 0.96 1.83 11.67
C VAL A 67 0.52 2.27 10.28
N LEU A 68 -0.59 3.03 10.19
CA LEU A 68 -1.09 3.54 8.91
C LEU A 68 -0.21 4.68 8.38
N GLU A 69 0.27 5.57 9.24
CA GLU A 69 1.17 6.66 8.92
C GLU A 69 2.47 6.11 8.32
N GLU A 70 3.18 5.24 9.05
CA GLU A 70 4.44 4.63 8.58
C GLU A 70 4.26 3.86 7.25
N ALA A 71 3.14 3.16 7.09
CA ALA A 71 2.86 2.47 5.83
C ALA A 71 2.68 3.45 4.65
N HIS A 72 2.11 4.63 4.90
CA HIS A 72 1.98 5.68 3.88
C HIS A 72 3.31 6.37 3.60
N GLU A 73 4.15 6.60 4.60
CA GLU A 73 5.47 7.20 4.46
C GLU A 73 6.44 6.29 3.70
N VAL A 74 6.42 4.98 3.96
CA VAL A 74 7.11 3.98 3.13
C VAL A 74 6.65 4.07 1.67
N ALA A 75 5.35 4.12 1.42
CA ALA A 75 4.82 4.22 0.06
C ALA A 75 5.23 5.53 -0.63
N ASP A 76 5.30 6.63 0.11
CA ASP A 76 5.75 7.92 -0.40
C ASP A 76 7.25 7.94 -0.71
N ALA A 77 8.08 7.41 0.18
CA ALA A 77 9.53 7.28 -0.03
C ALA A 77 9.85 6.44 -1.29
N ILE A 78 9.09 5.34 -1.53
CA ILE A 78 9.21 4.55 -2.76
C ILE A 78 8.88 5.39 -3.99
N ARG A 79 7.81 6.18 -3.96
CA ARG A 79 7.38 7.03 -5.10
C ARG A 79 8.39 8.13 -5.42
N HIS A 80 9.08 8.66 -4.42
CA HIS A 80 10.11 9.69 -4.59
C HIS A 80 11.49 9.13 -4.95
N GLY A 81 11.71 7.82 -4.84
CA GLY A 81 12.96 7.16 -5.20
C GLY A 81 14.14 7.55 -4.30
N ASN A 82 13.90 7.86 -3.02
CA ASN A 82 14.91 8.24 -2.05
C ASN A 82 15.25 7.08 -1.11
N ASP A 83 16.35 6.38 -1.39
CA ASP A 83 16.78 5.21 -0.62
C ASP A 83 17.06 5.52 0.86
N SER A 84 17.53 6.72 1.17
CA SER A 84 17.80 7.11 2.57
C SER A 84 16.49 7.24 3.35
N GLN A 85 15.50 7.91 2.76
CA GLN A 85 14.18 8.06 3.33
C GLN A 85 13.48 6.70 3.40
N LEU A 86 13.52 5.90 2.32
CA LEU A 86 12.93 4.56 2.32
C LEU A 86 13.49 3.67 3.44
N LYS A 87 14.80 3.78 3.72
CA LYS A 87 15.42 3.03 4.82
C LYS A 87 14.90 3.50 6.19
N GLU A 88 14.70 4.80 6.37
CA GLU A 88 14.15 5.41 7.58
C GLU A 88 12.72 4.92 7.82
N GLU A 89 11.83 5.12 6.84
CA GLU A 89 10.40 4.74 6.97
C GLU A 89 10.20 3.22 7.11
N LEU A 90 11.05 2.39 6.47
CA LEU A 90 11.04 0.95 6.72
C LEU A 90 11.49 0.60 8.14
N GLY A 91 12.37 1.40 8.74
CA GLY A 91 12.77 1.29 10.15
C GLY A 91 11.60 1.58 11.08
N ASP A 92 10.86 2.64 10.82
CA ASP A 92 9.71 3.07 11.63
C ASP A 92 8.55 2.06 11.50
N LEU A 93 8.29 1.56 10.30
CA LEU A 93 7.33 0.47 10.11
C LEU A 93 7.76 -0.82 10.85
N LEU A 94 9.05 -1.16 10.86
CA LEU A 94 9.58 -2.29 11.62
C LEU A 94 9.43 -2.06 13.12
N LEU A 95 9.66 -0.83 13.61
CA LEU A 95 9.41 -0.45 15.01
C LEU A 95 7.96 -0.73 15.41
N GLN A 96 6.97 -0.39 14.57
CA GLN A 96 5.57 -0.71 14.84
C GLN A 96 5.36 -2.22 15.06
N VAL A 97 5.97 -3.06 14.22
CA VAL A 97 5.87 -4.52 14.37
C VAL A 97 6.48 -5.00 15.69
N VAL A 98 7.68 -4.51 16.03
CA VAL A 98 8.39 -4.90 17.26
C VAL A 98 7.66 -4.41 18.50
N LEU A 99 7.11 -3.19 18.48
CA LEU A 99 6.35 -2.61 19.58
C LEU A 99 5.04 -3.40 19.83
N HIS A 100 4.32 -3.74 18.78
CA HIS A 100 3.15 -4.62 18.87
C HIS A 100 3.50 -6.02 19.41
N ALA A 101 4.64 -6.57 19.01
CA ALA A 101 5.13 -7.86 19.51
C ALA A 101 5.47 -7.80 21.00
N GLN A 102 6.09 -6.70 21.45
CA GLN A 102 6.43 -6.48 22.85
C GLN A 102 5.17 -6.34 23.72
N ILE A 103 4.17 -5.57 23.28
CA ILE A 103 2.87 -5.45 23.97
C ILE A 103 2.19 -6.83 24.12
N ALA A 104 2.20 -7.63 23.05
CA ALA A 104 1.63 -8.97 23.10
C ALA A 104 2.40 -9.92 24.03
N ARG A 105 3.73 -9.80 24.08
CA ARG A 105 4.62 -10.55 24.99
C ARG A 105 4.34 -10.22 26.45
N GLU A 106 4.17 -8.94 26.80
CA GLU A 106 3.80 -8.49 28.14
C GLU A 106 2.46 -9.10 28.61
N GLN A 107 1.55 -9.30 27.66
CA GLN A 107 0.25 -9.95 27.89
C GLN A 107 0.30 -11.48 27.77
N GLN A 108 1.47 -12.08 27.59
CA GLN A 108 1.69 -13.54 27.45
C GLN A 108 0.88 -14.17 26.28
N ARG A 109 0.67 -13.41 25.18
CA ARG A 109 -0.10 -13.90 24.02
C ARG A 109 0.80 -14.48 22.92
N PHE A 110 1.73 -13.69 22.45
CA PHE A 110 2.74 -14.06 21.43
C PHE A 110 3.88 -13.04 21.45
N ASP A 111 4.95 -13.33 20.72
CA ASP A 111 6.16 -12.50 20.59
C ASP A 111 6.57 -12.33 19.11
N LEU A 112 7.68 -11.63 18.88
CA LEU A 112 8.22 -11.40 17.54
C LEU A 112 8.63 -12.71 16.86
N ASP A 113 9.15 -13.68 17.61
CA ASP A 113 9.51 -15.00 17.10
C ASP A 113 8.28 -15.74 16.53
N ALA A 114 7.17 -15.70 17.25
CA ALA A 114 5.92 -16.29 16.81
C ALA A 114 5.39 -15.63 15.53
N ILE A 115 5.49 -14.28 15.42
CA ILE A 115 5.13 -13.53 14.21
C ILE A 115 6.02 -13.97 13.04
N ALA A 116 7.34 -14.01 13.22
CA ALA A 116 8.29 -14.39 12.19
C ALA A 116 8.09 -15.84 11.72
N ARG A 117 7.87 -16.78 12.64
CA ARG A 117 7.58 -18.17 12.30
C ARG A 117 6.26 -18.33 11.56
N ALA A 118 5.23 -17.60 11.95
CA ALA A 118 3.92 -17.65 11.30
C ALA A 118 3.99 -17.19 9.83
N ILE A 119 4.68 -16.07 9.57
CA ILE A 119 4.83 -15.58 8.18
C ILE A 119 5.75 -16.49 7.37
N SER A 120 6.86 -17.00 7.95
CA SER A 120 7.76 -17.92 7.27
C SER A 120 7.05 -19.21 6.85
N ALA A 121 6.31 -19.83 7.75
CA ALA A 121 5.53 -21.04 7.45
C ALA A 121 4.49 -20.77 6.34
N LYS A 122 3.84 -19.62 6.38
CA LYS A 122 2.88 -19.20 5.35
C LYS A 122 3.55 -19.01 3.99
N LEU A 123 4.72 -18.37 3.93
CA LEU A 123 5.48 -18.17 2.69
C LEU A 123 5.95 -19.51 2.10
N ILE A 124 6.51 -20.39 2.91
CA ILE A 124 6.95 -21.73 2.48
C ILE A 124 5.79 -22.50 1.87
N ARG A 125 4.65 -22.57 2.57
CA ARG A 125 3.46 -23.29 2.10
C ARG A 125 2.90 -22.72 0.80
N ARG A 126 2.95 -21.39 0.60
CA ARG A 126 2.38 -20.72 -0.58
C ARG A 126 3.34 -20.64 -1.78
N HIS A 127 4.57 -21.13 -1.64
CA HIS A 127 5.56 -21.16 -2.71
C HIS A 127 6.12 -22.59 -2.90
N PRO A 128 5.25 -23.59 -3.18
CA PRO A 128 5.70 -24.95 -3.34
C PRO A 128 6.67 -25.14 -4.52
N HIS A 129 6.64 -24.25 -5.50
CA HIS A 129 7.59 -24.18 -6.61
C HIS A 129 9.00 -23.67 -6.22
N VAL A 130 9.18 -23.15 -5.00
CA VAL A 130 10.48 -22.71 -4.45
C VAL A 130 10.97 -23.62 -3.34
N PHE A 131 10.06 -24.07 -2.49
CA PHE A 131 10.35 -24.82 -1.28
C PHE A 131 9.91 -26.29 -1.31
N GLY A 132 9.23 -26.71 -2.37
CA GLY A 132 8.75 -28.07 -2.62
C GLY A 132 9.13 -28.57 -4.01
N ASP A 133 8.37 -29.51 -4.52
CA ASP A 133 8.64 -30.21 -5.79
C ASP A 133 7.75 -29.70 -6.96
N ASP A 134 6.90 -28.71 -6.73
CA ASP A 134 6.03 -28.15 -7.76
C ASP A 134 6.86 -27.29 -8.75
N GLU A 135 6.42 -27.26 -10.01
CA GLU A 135 7.00 -26.39 -11.03
C GLU A 135 6.03 -25.24 -11.37
N ALA A 136 6.56 -24.05 -11.61
CA ALA A 136 5.82 -22.93 -12.13
C ALA A 136 6.53 -22.33 -13.34
N SER A 137 5.87 -22.31 -14.48
CA SER A 137 6.43 -21.86 -15.76
C SER A 137 6.52 -20.33 -15.87
N ASP A 138 5.65 -19.61 -15.18
CA ASP A 138 5.53 -18.16 -15.26
C ASP A 138 4.81 -17.57 -14.03
N SER A 139 4.79 -16.24 -13.93
CA SER A 139 4.16 -15.51 -12.83
C SER A 139 2.64 -15.74 -12.72
N GLU A 140 2.00 -16.08 -13.83
CA GLU A 140 0.56 -16.36 -13.83
C GLU A 140 0.25 -17.74 -13.27
N ALA A 141 1.08 -18.73 -13.55
CA ALA A 141 1.02 -20.05 -12.93
C ALA A 141 1.19 -19.95 -11.41
N VAL A 142 2.18 -19.15 -10.97
CA VAL A 142 2.39 -18.84 -9.53
C VAL A 142 1.14 -18.22 -8.91
N ARG A 143 0.52 -17.23 -9.56
CA ARG A 143 -0.71 -16.60 -9.06
C ARG A 143 -1.88 -17.57 -8.95
N ARG A 144 -2.06 -18.45 -9.95
CA ARG A 144 -3.11 -19.49 -9.90
C ARG A 144 -2.90 -20.46 -8.75
N SER A 145 -1.69 -20.98 -8.59
CA SER A 145 -1.33 -21.87 -7.47
C SER A 145 -1.56 -21.18 -6.13
N TRP A 146 -1.13 -19.94 -5.97
CA TRP A 146 -1.34 -19.17 -4.75
C TRP A 146 -2.82 -18.97 -4.41
N GLU A 147 -3.67 -18.63 -5.39
CA GLU A 147 -5.11 -18.48 -5.15
C GLU A 147 -5.76 -19.84 -4.78
N ALA A 148 -5.33 -20.94 -5.37
CA ALA A 148 -5.80 -22.28 -5.01
C ALA A 148 -5.42 -22.65 -3.56
N ILE A 149 -4.15 -22.45 -3.17
CA ILE A 149 -3.69 -22.71 -1.80
C ILE A 149 -4.46 -21.84 -0.79
N LYS A 150 -4.66 -20.55 -1.08
CA LYS A 150 -5.48 -19.67 -0.22
C LYS A 150 -6.93 -20.13 -0.07
N ALA A 151 -7.51 -20.68 -1.14
CA ALA A 151 -8.87 -21.23 -1.09
C ALA A 151 -8.92 -22.44 -0.16
N THR A 152 -7.94 -23.35 -0.23
CA THR A 152 -7.82 -24.51 0.65
C THR A 152 -7.63 -24.10 2.12
N GLU A 153 -6.68 -23.22 2.41
CA GLU A 153 -6.46 -22.68 3.76
C GLU A 153 -7.72 -22.06 4.37
N ARG A 154 -8.52 -21.42 3.51
CA ARG A 154 -9.77 -20.81 3.94
C ARG A 154 -10.84 -21.88 4.25
N ALA A 155 -10.97 -22.90 3.41
CA ALA A 155 -11.88 -24.00 3.63
C ALA A 155 -11.56 -24.74 4.93
N GLU A 156 -10.28 -24.97 5.20
CA GLU A 156 -9.81 -25.58 6.45
C GLU A 156 -10.15 -24.74 7.70
N ARG A 157 -10.01 -23.40 7.60
CA ARG A 157 -10.28 -22.47 8.70
C ARG A 157 -11.77 -22.29 9.00
N LEU A 158 -12.61 -22.28 7.97
CA LEU A 158 -14.04 -21.95 8.08
C LEU A 158 -14.96 -23.19 8.15
N GLY A 159 -14.41 -24.40 7.97
CA GLY A 159 -15.19 -25.63 7.83
C GLY A 159 -15.73 -25.82 6.41
N THR A 160 -16.51 -26.87 6.20
CA THR A 160 -16.89 -27.41 4.88
C THR A 160 -17.89 -26.57 4.08
N SER A 161 -18.44 -25.50 4.61
CA SER A 161 -19.34 -24.62 3.85
C SER A 161 -18.60 -23.39 3.34
N PRO A 162 -18.49 -23.17 2.01
CA PRO A 162 -17.93 -21.97 1.48
C PRO A 162 -18.81 -20.77 1.88
N SER A 163 -18.24 -19.79 2.60
CA SER A 163 -18.95 -18.54 2.90
C SER A 163 -19.31 -17.80 1.59
N PRO A 164 -20.46 -17.12 1.52
CA PRO A 164 -20.80 -16.27 0.39
C PRO A 164 -19.68 -15.33 -0.01
N LEU A 165 -19.60 -14.98 -1.30
CA LEU A 165 -18.57 -14.03 -1.78
C LEU A 165 -18.66 -12.69 -1.07
N SER A 166 -19.87 -12.21 -0.75
CA SER A 166 -20.12 -11.00 0.02
C SER A 166 -19.43 -11.00 1.37
N ASP A 167 -19.55 -12.08 2.14
CA ASP A 167 -18.91 -12.20 3.45
C ASP A 167 -17.37 -12.18 3.33
N GLN A 168 -16.89 -12.86 2.29
CA GLN A 168 -15.46 -12.88 1.96
C GLN A 168 -14.92 -11.49 1.62
N LEU A 169 -15.70 -10.71 0.89
CA LEU A 169 -15.33 -9.35 0.52
C LEU A 169 -15.41 -8.41 1.74
N ALA A 170 -16.47 -8.49 2.54
CA ALA A 170 -16.62 -7.71 3.76
C ALA A 170 -15.44 -7.91 4.73
N GLU A 171 -15.03 -9.16 4.97
CA GLU A 171 -13.85 -9.46 5.79
C GLU A 171 -12.57 -8.86 5.18
N LYS A 172 -12.40 -8.99 3.86
CA LYS A 172 -11.18 -8.58 3.16
C LYS A 172 -10.99 -7.07 3.10
N VAL A 173 -12.06 -6.31 2.87
CA VAL A 173 -11.96 -4.86 2.64
C VAL A 173 -12.04 -4.05 3.92
N ARG A 174 -12.44 -4.65 5.04
CA ARG A 174 -12.64 -3.95 6.31
C ARG A 174 -11.44 -3.13 6.81
N GLY A 175 -10.23 -3.55 6.51
CA GLY A 175 -8.99 -2.87 6.88
C GLY A 175 -8.29 -2.16 5.70
N MET A 176 -8.97 -1.98 4.56
CA MET A 176 -8.39 -1.35 3.38
C MET A 176 -8.77 0.13 3.29
N PRO A 177 -7.92 1.00 2.70
CA PRO A 177 -8.33 2.31 2.23
C PRO A 177 -9.55 2.22 1.30
N ALA A 178 -10.43 3.21 1.33
CA ALA A 178 -11.75 3.11 0.68
C ALA A 178 -11.65 2.81 -0.83
N LEU A 179 -10.80 3.53 -1.57
CA LEU A 179 -10.63 3.29 -3.01
C LEU A 179 -10.02 1.92 -3.32
N ALA A 180 -9.06 1.47 -2.52
CA ALA A 180 -8.46 0.13 -2.66
C ALA A 180 -9.46 -0.97 -2.32
N GLY A 181 -10.30 -0.76 -1.33
CA GLY A 181 -11.43 -1.63 -0.98
C GLY A 181 -12.43 -1.72 -2.12
N ALA A 182 -12.88 -0.59 -2.66
CA ALA A 182 -13.79 -0.51 -3.81
C ALA A 182 -13.21 -1.23 -5.04
N MET A 183 -11.93 -1.01 -5.37
CA MET A 183 -11.24 -1.72 -6.45
C MET A 183 -11.21 -3.24 -6.22
N THR A 184 -11.01 -3.68 -4.98
CA THR A 184 -11.01 -5.10 -4.63
C THR A 184 -12.39 -5.72 -4.80
N ILE A 185 -13.45 -5.04 -4.36
CA ILE A 185 -14.85 -5.46 -4.54
C ILE A 185 -15.16 -5.55 -6.02
N SER A 186 -14.93 -4.47 -6.77
CA SER A 186 -15.17 -4.39 -8.21
C SER A 186 -14.53 -5.54 -8.99
N LYS A 187 -13.21 -5.79 -8.78
CA LYS A 187 -12.48 -6.90 -9.43
C LYS A 187 -13.05 -8.28 -9.11
N LYS A 188 -13.51 -8.50 -7.89
CA LYS A 188 -14.03 -9.80 -7.47
C LYS A 188 -15.48 -10.02 -7.92
N ALA A 189 -16.31 -8.97 -7.90
CA ALA A 189 -17.66 -9.00 -8.43
C ALA A 189 -17.66 -9.29 -9.94
N ALA A 190 -16.84 -8.57 -10.71
CA ALA A 190 -16.66 -8.80 -12.13
C ALA A 190 -16.22 -10.22 -12.44
N LYS A 191 -15.23 -10.76 -11.70
CA LYS A 191 -14.78 -12.15 -11.86
C LYS A 191 -15.87 -13.17 -11.52
N ALA A 192 -16.84 -12.84 -10.69
CA ALA A 192 -17.99 -13.66 -10.35
C ALA A 192 -19.13 -13.56 -11.36
N GLY A 193 -18.99 -12.71 -12.38
CA GLY A 193 -20.01 -12.50 -13.43
C GLY A 193 -20.92 -11.29 -13.19
N PHE A 194 -20.69 -10.51 -12.12
CA PHE A 194 -21.39 -9.25 -11.90
C PHE A 194 -20.62 -8.10 -12.56
N GLU A 195 -20.85 -7.91 -13.85
CA GLU A 195 -20.08 -7.02 -14.72
C GLU A 195 -20.98 -6.38 -15.78
N TRP A 196 -20.63 -5.17 -16.20
CA TRP A 196 -21.23 -4.51 -17.36
C TRP A 196 -20.80 -5.19 -18.67
N ASP A 197 -21.64 -5.07 -19.72
CA ASP A 197 -21.33 -5.62 -21.03
C ASP A 197 -20.17 -4.90 -21.71
N ASP A 198 -20.07 -3.59 -21.51
CA ASP A 198 -19.01 -2.74 -22.04
C ASP A 198 -18.74 -1.50 -21.17
N LEU A 199 -17.70 -0.75 -21.53
CA LEU A 199 -17.30 0.47 -20.82
C LEU A 199 -18.35 1.59 -20.93
N ASN A 200 -19.21 1.61 -21.98
CA ASN A 200 -20.26 2.63 -22.11
C ASN A 200 -21.29 2.49 -21.00
N GLY A 201 -21.67 1.26 -20.67
CA GLY A 201 -22.57 1.01 -19.54
C GLY A 201 -22.03 1.50 -18.20
N VAL A 202 -20.69 1.44 -18.02
CA VAL A 202 -20.05 2.02 -16.82
C VAL A 202 -20.14 3.56 -16.85
N TRP A 203 -19.92 4.19 -18.01
CA TRP A 203 -20.05 5.64 -18.16
C TRP A 203 -21.48 6.12 -17.98
N ASP A 204 -22.46 5.38 -18.47
CA ASP A 204 -23.88 5.71 -18.26
C ASP A 204 -24.20 5.73 -16.77
N LYS A 205 -23.69 4.74 -16.00
CA LYS A 205 -23.84 4.72 -14.55
C LYS A 205 -23.12 5.88 -13.85
N VAL A 206 -21.94 6.31 -14.33
CA VAL A 206 -21.27 7.53 -13.80
C VAL A 206 -22.15 8.76 -13.95
N HIS A 207 -22.84 8.93 -15.10
CA HIS A 207 -23.72 10.06 -15.32
C HIS A 207 -24.96 9.99 -14.43
N GLU A 208 -25.54 8.80 -14.23
CA GLU A 208 -26.64 8.56 -13.32
C GLU A 208 -26.27 8.97 -11.89
N GLU A 209 -25.19 8.42 -11.32
CA GLU A 209 -24.72 8.76 -9.96
C GLU A 209 -24.36 10.26 -9.80
N LEU A 210 -23.82 10.87 -10.84
CA LEU A 210 -23.52 12.30 -10.82
C LEU A 210 -24.81 13.14 -10.76
N ASP A 211 -25.86 12.73 -11.44
CA ASP A 211 -27.13 13.46 -11.44
C ASP A 211 -27.88 13.22 -10.11
N GLU A 212 -27.86 12.02 -9.55
CA GLU A 212 -28.39 11.70 -8.23
C GLU A 212 -27.68 12.51 -7.12
N LEU A 213 -26.36 12.61 -7.17
CA LEU A 213 -25.60 13.47 -6.26
C LEU A 213 -26.01 14.95 -6.36
N LYS A 214 -26.21 15.48 -7.59
CA LYS A 214 -26.68 16.87 -7.79
C LYS A 214 -28.05 17.09 -7.18
N GLU A 215 -28.99 16.15 -7.36
CA GLU A 215 -30.34 16.21 -6.80
C GLU A 215 -30.28 16.15 -5.27
N ALA A 216 -29.50 15.24 -4.70
CA ALA A 216 -29.33 15.12 -3.25
C ALA A 216 -28.72 16.40 -2.64
N VAL A 217 -27.70 16.99 -3.27
CA VAL A 217 -27.14 18.29 -2.84
C VAL A 217 -28.18 19.42 -2.94
N ALA A 218 -28.99 19.47 -4.02
CA ALA A 218 -30.01 20.49 -4.20
C ALA A 218 -31.16 20.37 -3.18
N SER A 219 -31.47 19.15 -2.72
CA SER A 219 -32.48 18.90 -1.69
C SER A 219 -32.06 19.37 -0.29
N GLY A 220 -30.78 19.55 -0.05
CA GLY A 220 -30.20 19.88 1.25
C GLY A 220 -30.09 18.66 2.20
N ASP A 221 -30.42 17.45 1.75
CA ASP A 221 -30.23 16.23 2.53
C ASP A 221 -28.75 15.81 2.50
N ARG A 222 -28.05 16.15 3.56
CA ARG A 222 -26.61 15.90 3.70
C ARG A 222 -26.28 14.40 3.74
N GLN A 223 -27.15 13.60 4.35
CA GLN A 223 -26.88 12.16 4.46
C GLN A 223 -27.03 11.51 3.08
N HIS A 224 -28.11 11.81 2.37
CA HIS A 224 -28.34 11.34 1.01
C HIS A 224 -27.22 11.78 0.07
N ALA A 225 -26.82 13.06 0.10
CA ALA A 225 -25.69 13.55 -0.70
C ALA A 225 -24.35 12.85 -0.39
N GLN A 226 -24.13 12.41 0.85
CA GLN A 226 -22.96 11.61 1.20
C GLN A 226 -23.01 10.18 0.64
N GLU A 227 -24.19 9.57 0.60
CA GLU A 227 -24.43 8.26 0.01
C GLU A 227 -24.16 8.32 -1.51
N GLU A 228 -24.77 9.26 -2.22
CA GLU A 228 -24.58 9.44 -3.67
C GLU A 228 -23.13 9.79 -4.05
N LEU A 229 -22.43 10.58 -3.23
CA LEU A 229 -20.99 10.79 -3.43
C LEU A 229 -20.20 9.47 -3.32
N GLY A 230 -20.58 8.61 -2.40
CA GLY A 230 -19.97 7.28 -2.25
C GLY A 230 -20.19 6.41 -3.49
N ASP A 231 -21.40 6.39 -4.02
CA ASP A 231 -21.81 5.61 -5.20
C ASP A 231 -21.11 6.11 -6.47
N LEU A 232 -21.01 7.43 -6.65
CA LEU A 232 -20.23 8.03 -7.73
C LEU A 232 -18.75 7.65 -7.64
N LEU A 233 -18.13 7.72 -6.45
CA LEU A 233 -16.73 7.32 -6.26
C LEU A 233 -16.53 5.84 -6.56
N PHE A 234 -17.44 4.97 -6.13
CA PHE A 234 -17.39 3.54 -6.43
C PHE A 234 -17.50 3.27 -7.95
N THR A 235 -18.38 3.97 -8.63
CA THR A 235 -18.56 3.84 -10.09
C THR A 235 -17.34 4.35 -10.85
N LEU A 236 -16.69 5.44 -10.40
CA LEU A 236 -15.41 5.89 -10.94
C LEU A 236 -14.28 4.87 -10.73
N VAL A 237 -14.30 4.12 -9.63
CA VAL A 237 -13.37 2.99 -9.43
C VAL A 237 -13.64 1.85 -10.43
N ASN A 238 -14.89 1.61 -10.84
CA ASN A 238 -15.19 0.66 -11.91
C ASN A 238 -14.62 1.13 -13.26
N VAL A 239 -14.73 2.42 -13.60
CA VAL A 239 -14.05 2.99 -14.78
C VAL A 239 -12.54 2.74 -14.69
N ALA A 240 -11.93 3.02 -13.54
CA ALA A 240 -10.50 2.80 -13.33
C ALA A 240 -10.10 1.34 -13.56
N ARG A 241 -10.90 0.38 -13.08
CA ARG A 241 -10.69 -1.05 -13.31
C ARG A 241 -10.78 -1.42 -14.79
N TRP A 242 -11.78 -0.93 -15.51
CA TRP A 242 -11.95 -1.18 -16.94
C TRP A 242 -10.79 -0.63 -17.78
N CYS A 243 -10.23 0.50 -17.36
CA CYS A 243 -9.11 1.16 -18.02
C CYS A 243 -7.72 0.72 -17.51
N ASP A 244 -7.66 -0.24 -16.60
CA ASP A 244 -6.43 -0.68 -15.91
C ASP A 244 -5.65 0.48 -15.26
N ILE A 245 -6.37 1.39 -14.62
CA ILE A 245 -5.84 2.57 -13.91
C ILE A 245 -5.92 2.33 -12.40
N ALA A 246 -4.90 2.77 -11.66
CA ALA A 246 -4.89 2.76 -10.19
C ALA A 246 -5.48 4.07 -9.64
N PRO A 247 -6.72 4.09 -9.09
CA PRO A 247 -7.37 5.33 -8.67
C PRO A 247 -6.66 5.98 -7.47
N GLU A 248 -6.12 5.20 -6.55
CA GLU A 248 -5.32 5.67 -5.42
C GLU A 248 -4.09 6.46 -5.90
N GLU A 249 -3.31 5.90 -6.84
CA GLU A 249 -2.14 6.54 -7.43
C GLU A 249 -2.52 7.80 -8.22
N GLY A 250 -3.65 7.74 -8.94
CA GLY A 250 -4.19 8.87 -9.68
C GLY A 250 -4.47 10.07 -8.77
N LEU A 251 -5.13 9.82 -7.63
CA LEU A 251 -5.47 10.84 -6.64
C LEU A 251 -4.22 11.34 -5.90
N ALA A 252 -3.34 10.44 -5.46
CA ALA A 252 -2.07 10.81 -4.83
C ALA A 252 -1.22 11.69 -5.76
N GLY A 253 -1.13 11.34 -7.06
CA GLY A 253 -0.46 12.15 -8.06
C GLY A 253 -1.10 13.53 -8.25
N THR A 254 -2.42 13.61 -8.14
CA THR A 254 -3.14 14.90 -8.20
C THR A 254 -2.84 15.77 -6.99
N ASN A 255 -2.83 15.19 -5.78
CA ASN A 255 -2.48 15.90 -4.55
C ASN A 255 -1.06 16.49 -4.63
N ARG A 256 -0.07 15.71 -5.07
CA ARG A 256 1.31 16.21 -5.27
C ARG A 256 1.36 17.37 -6.26
N ARG A 257 0.72 17.23 -7.43
CA ARG A 257 0.67 18.30 -8.43
C ARG A 257 -0.06 19.55 -7.93
N PHE A 258 -1.07 19.36 -7.08
CA PHE A 258 -1.75 20.48 -6.44
C PHE A 258 -0.80 21.22 -5.50
N LEU A 259 -0.13 20.52 -4.59
CA LEU A 259 0.78 21.10 -3.61
C LEU A 259 1.97 21.81 -4.27
N ASP A 260 2.58 21.21 -5.31
CA ASP A 260 3.67 21.84 -6.07
C ASP A 260 3.24 23.17 -6.74
N ARG A 261 2.03 23.21 -7.31
CA ARG A 261 1.49 24.46 -7.86
C ARG A 261 1.11 25.45 -6.79
N PHE A 262 0.52 24.97 -5.71
CA PHE A 262 0.06 25.80 -4.61
C PHE A 262 1.23 26.50 -3.89
N SER A 263 2.33 25.79 -3.66
CA SER A 263 3.55 26.38 -3.07
C SER A 263 4.10 27.55 -3.90
N ARG A 264 3.99 27.48 -5.23
CA ARG A 264 4.39 28.58 -6.12
C ARG A 264 3.44 29.77 -6.04
N VAL A 265 2.16 29.53 -5.90
CA VAL A 265 1.15 30.58 -5.67
C VAL A 265 1.40 31.25 -4.31
N GLU A 266 1.67 30.48 -3.27
CA GLU A 266 2.04 31.00 -1.94
C GLU A 266 3.30 31.87 -2.01
N ALA A 267 4.35 31.39 -2.69
CA ALA A 267 5.58 32.13 -2.87
C ALA A 267 5.35 33.46 -3.61
N ALA A 268 4.54 33.47 -4.67
CA ALA A 268 4.21 34.68 -5.44
C ALA A 268 3.44 35.72 -4.61
N LEU A 269 2.72 35.28 -3.58
CA LEU A 269 1.93 36.13 -2.69
C LEU A 269 2.59 36.35 -1.30
N GLU A 270 3.82 35.90 -1.13
CA GLU A 270 4.54 35.99 0.16
C GLU A 270 3.69 35.40 1.32
N GLY A 271 2.95 34.31 1.06
CA GLY A 271 2.07 33.66 2.01
C GLY A 271 0.72 34.38 2.26
N LYS A 272 0.44 35.49 1.60
CA LYS A 272 -0.76 36.32 1.84
C LYS A 272 -1.90 36.01 0.86
N LEU A 273 -2.52 34.85 1.01
CA LEU A 273 -3.62 34.43 0.13
C LEU A 273 -4.97 35.06 0.49
N GLN A 274 -5.19 35.37 1.77
CA GLN A 274 -6.47 35.93 2.23
C GLN A 274 -6.79 37.26 1.57
N GLY A 275 -8.04 37.42 1.14
CA GLY A 275 -8.55 38.65 0.52
C GLY A 275 -8.24 38.79 -0.98
N ARG A 276 -7.59 37.80 -1.59
CA ARG A 276 -7.37 37.77 -3.05
C ARG A 276 -8.62 37.32 -3.78
N SER A 277 -8.84 37.83 -4.97
CA SER A 277 -9.92 37.36 -5.82
C SER A 277 -9.59 35.99 -6.42
N ILE A 278 -10.62 35.18 -6.67
CA ILE A 278 -10.43 33.87 -7.34
C ILE A 278 -9.74 34.02 -8.71
N LYS A 279 -10.05 35.09 -9.43
CA LYS A 279 -9.45 35.37 -10.74
C LYS A 279 -7.94 35.63 -10.65
N GLU A 280 -7.48 36.32 -9.61
CA GLU A 280 -6.06 36.56 -9.34
C GLU A 280 -5.36 35.23 -8.98
N LEU A 281 -5.97 34.43 -8.10
CA LEU A 281 -5.44 33.12 -7.71
C LEU A 281 -5.36 32.15 -8.90
N GLU A 282 -6.40 32.13 -9.75
CA GLU A 282 -6.39 31.34 -10.99
C GLU A 282 -5.28 31.80 -11.98
N GLY A 283 -5.03 33.09 -12.10
CA GLY A 283 -3.92 33.62 -12.89
C GLY A 283 -2.57 33.04 -12.43
N LEU A 284 -2.28 33.19 -11.15
CA LEU A 284 -1.06 32.64 -10.54
C LEU A 284 -0.97 31.12 -10.65
N TRP A 285 -2.09 30.44 -10.55
CA TRP A 285 -2.16 28.99 -10.74
C TRP A 285 -1.79 28.55 -12.16
N GLN A 286 -2.24 29.29 -13.19
CA GLN A 286 -1.85 29.01 -14.58
C GLN A 286 -0.37 29.31 -14.84
N GLU A 287 0.17 30.36 -14.23
CA GLU A 287 1.59 30.67 -14.27
C GLU A 287 2.44 29.57 -13.64
N ALA A 288 2.08 29.10 -12.43
CA ALA A 288 2.72 27.98 -11.76
C ALA A 288 2.70 26.71 -12.61
N LYS A 289 1.55 26.41 -13.25
CA LYS A 289 1.40 25.26 -14.14
C LYS A 289 2.28 25.38 -15.40
N ALA A 290 2.45 26.58 -15.95
CA ALA A 290 3.32 26.83 -17.11
C ALA A 290 4.80 26.68 -16.73
N ALA A 291 5.22 27.23 -15.58
CA ALA A 291 6.58 27.13 -15.08
C ALA A 291 7.02 25.67 -14.86
N ILE A 292 6.19 24.87 -14.17
CA ILE A 292 6.45 23.43 -13.95
C ILE A 292 6.62 22.69 -15.29
N ARG A 293 5.78 23.00 -16.29
CA ARG A 293 5.91 22.37 -17.62
C ARG A 293 7.17 22.77 -18.35
N ALA A 294 7.70 23.96 -18.12
CA ALA A 294 8.95 24.44 -18.73
C ALA A 294 10.18 23.78 -18.10
N GLU A 295 10.14 23.55 -16.79
CA GLU A 295 11.22 22.88 -16.03
C GLU A 295 11.30 21.36 -16.33
N ALA A 296 10.20 20.74 -16.72
CA ALA A 296 10.13 19.30 -17.05
C ALA A 296 10.57 18.97 -18.51
N ARG A 297 10.98 19.96 -19.31
CA ARG A 297 11.50 19.82 -20.67
C ARG A 297 13.00 19.91 -20.73
#